data_bbba6d4b0a0a60ac1cfc11d5c68e8e2d
#
_entry.id   bbba6d4b0a0a60ac1cfc11d5c68e8e2d
#
_cell.length_a   1.000
_cell.length_b   1.000
_cell.length_c   1.000
_cell.angle_alpha   90.00
_cell.angle_beta   90.00
_cell.angle_gamma   90.00
#
_symmetry.space_group_name_H-M   'P 1'
#
loop_
_entity.id
_entity.type
_entity.pdbx_description
1 polymer ?
#
loop_
_entity_poly.entity_id
_entity_poly.type
_entity_poly.pdbx_seq_one_letter_code
_entity_poly.pdbx_strand_id
1 'polypeptide(L)'
;MSFGSSSSSSSSNGDATTPSVTEEVDREFSPVSPTIVDLVEFTRTGRALILPQSLNEHWTAHSIPILLNVYYTLDFLHDTYKKSGPQGPLLWATHLFARTYITNLRYPTAIDNGSVEQTDKELGTYLGKTLSSVGEALKTPEGAMRDDVLATVWILTNYELLMGSINRISPLNPWHLHTNGLYSILQQRGTASLRRPGSRMGFWPAYNMVQVRCLLTSLECPPESQEWFAAIRQTLHPGEGLAVEVGDYICKMAHVQKRMLDIIRARDFDNAALQYYDLVGIVFKAEDHFTTFDADYHYIDEVFNPYLRNMLNSARVKGYHVILTYANFLTHHPDAPIPLQELKVLRSHCVYRVRDSAKLVMEAVNRHLDPASFRNNPSPRTVFDALKLIWPLTAVYLVPSTLNEQSEAAGESLQFIGRELGVRQGLKVNKGESTLPPEAEAPSQLAEDAAFDPLPTSRGLM
;
A
#
# COMPACT_ATOMS: atom_id res chain seq x y z
N MET A 1 20.50 67.12 -20.12
CA MET A 1 19.49 68.16 -20.02
C MET A 1 18.71 67.81 -18.78
N SER A 2 19.06 68.21 -17.61
CA SER A 2 19.01 69.56 -17.01
C SER A 2 17.61 69.95 -16.62
N PHE A 3 17.53 70.18 -15.32
CA PHE A 3 16.78 71.13 -14.50
C PHE A 3 15.38 70.68 -14.04
N GLY A 4 14.94 70.93 -12.81
CA GLY A 4 15.40 71.66 -11.65
C GLY A 4 14.23 71.75 -10.71
N SER A 5 14.40 71.54 -9.47
CA SER A 5 14.30 72.31 -8.23
C SER A 5 13.15 73.33 -8.11
N SER A 6 12.45 73.30 -6.99
CA SER A 6 12.54 74.15 -5.79
C SER A 6 11.20 74.18 -5.08
N SER A 7 11.14 73.87 -3.76
CA SER A 7 11.12 74.70 -2.54
C SER A 7 9.87 75.59 -2.43
N SER A 8 9.14 75.65 -1.31
CA SER A 8 9.48 76.12 0.02
C SER A 8 8.22 76.16 0.90
N SER A 9 8.31 75.79 2.17
CA SER A 9 8.06 76.53 3.43
C SER A 9 6.65 77.14 3.64
N SER A 10 5.98 76.97 4.77
CA SER A 10 6.30 77.47 6.11
C SER A 10 5.12 77.18 7.08
N SER A 11 5.41 76.75 8.26
CA SER A 11 5.03 77.15 9.62
C SER A 11 3.61 77.61 9.95
N SER A 12 3.01 77.04 11.03
CA SER A 12 2.84 77.73 12.34
C SER A 12 2.07 76.89 13.36
N ASN A 13 2.56 76.92 14.56
CA ASN A 13 2.09 76.67 15.92
C ASN A 13 0.61 76.58 16.22
N GLY A 14 0.29 75.71 17.18
CA GLY A 14 -0.91 75.70 17.97
C GLY A 14 -0.89 74.64 19.06
N ASP A 15 -0.48 75.06 20.28
CA ASP A 15 -0.63 74.32 21.53
C ASP A 15 -2.07 73.98 21.85
N ALA A 16 -2.30 72.75 22.33
CA ALA A 16 -3.33 72.43 23.35
C ALA A 16 -3.18 70.99 23.93
N THR A 17 -2.69 71.00 25.16
CA THR A 17 -3.01 70.10 26.32
C THR A 17 -3.73 68.78 26.08
N THR A 18 -3.09 67.75 26.63
CA THR A 18 -3.45 66.40 27.07
C THR A 18 -4.87 66.18 27.61
N PRO A 19 -5.43 64.93 27.48
CA PRO A 19 -5.17 63.98 28.53
C PRO A 19 -4.85 62.53 28.02
N SER A 20 -4.11 61.85 28.91
CA SER A 20 -3.70 60.45 28.87
C SER A 20 -4.89 59.52 28.64
N VAL A 21 -4.80 58.71 27.55
CA VAL A 21 -5.53 57.47 27.44
C VAL A 21 -4.50 56.34 27.29
N THR A 22 -4.60 55.45 28.22
CA THR A 22 -3.88 54.19 28.32
C THR A 22 -3.82 53.48 26.96
N GLU A 23 -2.61 53.36 26.42
CA GLU A 23 -2.32 52.43 25.34
C GLU A 23 -2.51 51.00 25.85
N GLU A 24 -3.66 50.40 25.54
CA GLU A 24 -3.81 48.95 25.42
C GLU A 24 -2.93 48.51 24.24
N VAL A 25 -1.76 47.93 24.57
CA VAL A 25 -0.91 47.24 23.63
C VAL A 25 -1.66 46.02 23.13
N ASP A 26 -2.33 46.17 21.99
CA ASP A 26 -2.74 45.03 21.17
C ASP A 26 -1.49 44.21 20.80
N ARG A 27 -1.18 43.24 21.64
CA ARG A 27 -0.28 42.16 21.27
C ARG A 27 -1.01 41.37 20.18
N GLU A 28 -0.77 41.69 18.92
CA GLU A 28 -0.98 40.76 17.85
C GLU A 28 -0.30 39.44 18.20
N PHE A 29 -1.11 38.46 18.61
CA PHE A 29 -0.70 37.07 18.68
C PHE A 29 -0.43 36.62 17.25
N SER A 30 0.79 36.84 16.76
CA SER A 30 1.29 36.06 15.63
C SER A 30 1.26 34.61 16.06
N PRO A 31 0.47 33.75 15.42
CA PRO A 31 0.50 32.33 15.78
C PRO A 31 1.88 31.79 15.48
N VAL A 32 2.64 31.48 16.51
CA VAL A 32 3.91 30.76 16.39
C VAL A 32 3.59 29.45 15.70
N SER A 33 4.07 29.29 14.46
CA SER A 33 3.91 28.04 13.75
C SER A 33 4.52 26.92 14.58
N PRO A 34 3.74 25.86 14.91
CA PRO A 34 4.23 24.76 15.72
C PRO A 34 5.47 24.15 15.08
N THR A 35 6.44 23.76 15.89
CA THR A 35 7.63 23.06 15.39
C THR A 35 7.22 21.67 14.86
N ILE A 36 8.05 21.08 13.97
CA ILE A 36 7.81 19.72 13.47
C ILE A 36 7.76 18.70 14.60
N VAL A 37 8.55 18.89 15.66
CA VAL A 37 8.53 18.04 16.85
C VAL A 37 7.17 18.10 17.53
N ASP A 38 6.59 19.32 17.68
CA ASP A 38 5.26 19.49 18.25
C ASP A 38 4.17 18.85 17.38
N LEU A 39 4.30 18.92 16.06
CA LEU A 39 3.36 18.30 15.12
C LEU A 39 3.45 16.76 15.17
N VAL A 40 4.64 16.20 15.27
CA VAL A 40 4.84 14.75 15.41
C VAL A 40 4.26 14.26 16.74
N GLU A 41 4.50 14.96 17.84
CA GLU A 41 3.95 14.63 19.17
C GLU A 41 2.42 14.74 19.17
N PHE A 42 1.86 15.77 18.55
CA PHE A 42 0.43 15.97 18.42
C PHE A 42 -0.24 14.81 17.66
N THR A 43 0.35 14.33 16.57
CA THR A 43 -0.21 13.19 15.80
C THR A 43 -0.10 11.87 16.57
N ARG A 44 0.93 11.66 17.38
CA ARG A 44 1.09 10.48 18.24
C ARG A 44 0.06 10.42 19.38
N THR A 45 -0.36 11.56 19.92
CA THR A 45 -1.34 11.63 21.02
C THR A 45 -2.77 11.32 20.59
N GLY A 46 -2.99 11.04 19.30
CA GLY A 46 -4.28 10.56 18.80
C GLY A 46 -5.37 11.62 18.65
N ARG A 47 -5.03 12.90 18.75
CA ARG A 47 -5.99 13.98 18.49
C ARG A 47 -6.30 14.03 16.97
N ALA A 48 -7.58 13.90 16.61
CA ALA A 48 -8.01 14.03 15.24
C ALA A 48 -7.77 15.47 14.76
N LEU A 49 -7.07 15.62 13.63
CA LEU A 49 -6.99 16.92 12.96
C LEU A 49 -8.32 17.17 12.24
N ILE A 50 -8.92 18.32 12.51
CA ILE A 50 -10.02 18.80 11.70
C ILE A 50 -9.45 19.21 10.35
N LEU A 51 -9.93 18.60 9.27
CA LEU A 51 -9.54 19.00 7.92
C LEU A 51 -9.88 20.47 7.69
N PRO A 52 -8.99 21.26 7.05
CA PRO A 52 -9.25 22.65 6.76
C PRO A 52 -10.58 22.85 6.01
N GLN A 53 -11.49 23.63 6.57
CA GLN A 53 -12.79 23.92 5.95
C GLN A 53 -12.67 24.91 4.79
N SER A 54 -11.60 25.72 4.75
CA SER A 54 -11.32 26.70 3.71
C SER A 54 -9.99 26.40 3.00
N LEU A 55 -10.01 26.43 1.65
CA LEU A 55 -8.80 26.35 0.82
C LEU A 55 -7.98 27.64 0.80
N ASN A 56 -8.48 28.74 1.39
CA ASN A 56 -7.78 30.01 1.42
C ASN A 56 -6.68 30.09 2.49
N GLU A 57 -6.69 29.18 3.47
CA GLU A 57 -5.53 28.99 4.32
C GLU A 57 -4.41 28.30 3.51
N HIS A 58 -3.17 28.69 3.76
CA HIS A 58 -1.99 28.14 3.09
C HIS A 58 -1.90 26.64 3.44
N TRP A 59 -2.60 25.81 2.66
CA TRP A 59 -2.79 24.37 2.90
C TRP A 59 -1.46 23.62 3.11
N THR A 60 -0.34 24.18 2.61
CA THR A 60 1.00 23.63 2.84
C THR A 60 1.38 23.59 4.32
N ALA A 61 0.85 24.47 5.15
CA ALA A 61 1.06 24.46 6.60
C ALA A 61 0.43 23.22 7.25
N HIS A 62 -0.61 22.64 6.64
CA HIS A 62 -1.32 21.47 7.15
C HIS A 62 -0.89 20.15 6.52
N SER A 63 -0.01 20.17 5.50
CA SER A 63 0.34 18.97 4.74
C SER A 63 1.06 17.91 5.58
N ILE A 64 2.02 18.32 6.42
CA ILE A 64 2.75 17.42 7.31
C ILE A 64 1.80 16.82 8.37
N PRO A 65 1.01 17.63 9.12
CA PRO A 65 0.00 17.10 10.04
C PRO A 65 -0.98 16.12 9.36
N ILE A 66 -1.44 16.41 8.16
CA ILE A 66 -2.34 15.52 7.41
C ILE A 66 -1.66 14.18 7.12
N LEU A 67 -0.46 14.20 6.56
CA LEU A 67 0.28 12.98 6.23
C LEU A 67 0.55 12.14 7.48
N LEU A 68 1.08 12.77 8.54
CA LEU A 68 1.42 12.06 9.78
C LEU A 68 0.17 11.54 10.51
N ASN A 69 -0.98 12.21 10.37
CA ASN A 69 -2.23 11.72 10.92
C ASN A 69 -2.82 10.56 10.09
N VAL A 70 -2.69 10.56 8.76
CA VAL A 70 -3.00 9.38 7.93
C VAL A 70 -2.16 8.20 8.37
N TYR A 71 -0.85 8.37 8.50
CA TYR A 71 0.12 7.30 8.82
C TYR A 71 0.50 7.27 10.31
N TYR A 72 -0.46 7.47 11.20
CA TYR A 72 -0.25 7.67 12.65
C TYR A 72 0.45 6.50 13.36
N THR A 73 0.38 5.29 12.84
CA THR A 73 1.04 4.09 13.39
C THR A 73 2.38 3.77 12.72
N LEU A 74 2.83 4.60 11.76
CA LEU A 74 4.06 4.33 11.04
C LEU A 74 5.23 5.11 11.64
N ASP A 75 5.80 4.57 12.73
CA ASP A 75 6.93 5.19 13.46
C ASP A 75 8.11 5.56 12.55
N PHE A 76 8.37 4.74 11.52
CA PHE A 76 9.38 5.03 10.51
C PHE A 76 9.22 6.44 9.91
N LEU A 77 8.00 6.81 9.53
CA LEU A 77 7.73 8.10 8.91
C LEU A 77 7.90 9.25 9.93
N HIS A 78 7.38 9.07 11.13
CA HIS A 78 7.51 10.04 12.22
C HIS A 78 8.98 10.28 12.60
N ASP A 79 9.77 9.23 12.74
CA ASP A 79 11.19 9.34 13.07
C ASP A 79 12.01 9.95 11.94
N THR A 80 11.63 9.68 10.69
CA THR A 80 12.28 10.29 9.52
C THR A 80 12.06 11.80 9.51
N TYR A 81 10.85 12.27 9.79
CA TYR A 81 10.57 13.70 9.91
C TYR A 81 11.32 14.37 11.06
N LYS A 82 11.43 13.70 12.22
CA LYS A 82 12.23 14.22 13.36
C LYS A 82 13.70 14.42 13.00
N LYS A 83 14.27 13.52 12.19
CA LYS A 83 15.69 13.52 11.83
C LYS A 83 16.03 14.46 10.68
N SER A 84 15.20 14.45 9.63
CA SER A 84 15.50 15.14 8.35
C SER A 84 15.03 16.60 8.33
N GLY A 85 14.13 16.97 9.23
CA GLY A 85 13.49 18.29 9.21
C GLY A 85 12.55 18.51 8.00
N PRO A 86 12.02 19.73 7.83
CA PRO A 86 11.02 20.03 6.81
C PRO A 86 11.63 20.43 5.45
N GLN A 87 12.66 19.75 5.00
CA GLN A 87 13.37 20.09 3.78
C GLN A 87 13.59 18.86 2.89
N GLY A 88 13.89 19.09 1.62
CA GLY A 88 14.26 18.03 0.70
C GLY A 88 13.07 17.27 0.06
N PRO A 89 13.32 16.07 -0.48
CA PRO A 89 12.34 15.32 -1.27
C PRO A 89 11.08 14.95 -0.46
N LEU A 90 11.23 14.65 0.84
CA LEU A 90 10.14 14.24 1.71
C LEU A 90 9.08 15.35 1.86
N LEU A 91 9.48 16.61 1.95
CA LEU A 91 8.55 17.75 2.03
C LEU A 91 7.67 17.84 0.79
N TRP A 92 8.28 17.78 -0.40
CA TRP A 92 7.54 17.88 -1.66
C TRP A 92 6.55 16.71 -1.86
N ALA A 93 6.98 15.49 -1.52
CA ALA A 93 6.10 14.32 -1.54
C ALA A 93 4.94 14.47 -0.56
N THR A 94 5.16 15.09 0.59
CA THR A 94 4.11 15.36 1.57
C THR A 94 3.09 16.36 1.06
N HIS A 95 3.55 17.45 0.44
CA HIS A 95 2.66 18.42 -0.19
C HIS A 95 1.84 17.77 -1.31
N LEU A 96 2.49 16.97 -2.15
CA LEU A 96 1.83 16.22 -3.22
C LEU A 96 0.74 15.30 -2.67
N PHE A 97 1.07 14.45 -1.70
CA PHE A 97 0.15 13.48 -1.10
C PHE A 97 -1.04 14.19 -0.44
N ALA A 98 -0.78 15.15 0.45
CA ALA A 98 -1.82 15.83 1.20
C ALA A 98 -2.76 16.61 0.28
N ARG A 99 -2.23 17.31 -0.73
CA ARG A 99 -3.03 18.04 -1.70
C ARG A 99 -3.92 17.11 -2.52
N THR A 100 -3.37 16.02 -3.00
CA THR A 100 -4.11 15.00 -3.75
C THR A 100 -5.22 14.40 -2.91
N TYR A 101 -4.91 14.02 -1.68
CA TYR A 101 -5.87 13.45 -0.74
C TYR A 101 -7.08 14.40 -0.50
N ILE A 102 -6.81 15.66 -0.15
CA ILE A 102 -7.87 16.66 0.07
C ILE A 102 -8.69 16.89 -1.21
N THR A 103 -8.02 16.94 -2.37
CA THR A 103 -8.70 17.11 -3.65
C THR A 103 -9.63 15.93 -3.94
N ASN A 104 -9.18 14.71 -3.70
CA ASN A 104 -9.98 13.51 -3.92
C ASN A 104 -11.18 13.43 -2.97
N LEU A 105 -11.03 13.84 -1.71
CA LEU A 105 -12.17 13.91 -0.77
C LEU A 105 -13.26 14.90 -1.23
N ARG A 106 -12.85 16.01 -1.82
CA ARG A 106 -13.80 17.03 -2.32
C ARG A 106 -14.43 16.66 -3.64
N TYR A 107 -13.65 16.01 -4.49
CA TYR A 107 -14.01 15.69 -5.88
C TYR A 107 -13.68 14.22 -6.21
N PRO A 108 -14.37 13.26 -5.61
CA PRO A 108 -14.00 11.84 -5.76
C PRO A 108 -14.13 11.33 -7.21
N THR A 109 -15.09 11.88 -7.96
CA THR A 109 -15.38 11.45 -9.34
C THR A 109 -15.23 12.57 -10.36
N ALA A 110 -14.92 13.81 -9.95
CA ALA A 110 -14.91 14.96 -10.86
C ALA A 110 -13.75 14.88 -11.84
N ILE A 111 -14.10 14.87 -13.10
CA ILE A 111 -13.19 14.96 -14.22
C ILE A 111 -13.16 16.40 -14.78
N ASP A 112 -14.14 17.26 -14.46
CA ASP A 112 -14.25 18.57 -15.08
C ASP A 112 -14.80 19.67 -14.15
N ASN A 113 -13.96 20.65 -13.86
CA ASN A 113 -14.33 22.05 -13.65
C ASN A 113 -13.04 22.89 -13.59
N GLY A 114 -13.04 24.12 -14.06
CA GLY A 114 -11.86 25.01 -14.21
C GLY A 114 -10.99 25.22 -12.94
N SER A 115 -11.48 24.82 -11.75
CA SER A 115 -10.67 24.71 -10.52
C SER A 115 -9.71 23.54 -10.55
N VAL A 116 -9.93 22.55 -11.42
CA VAL A 116 -9.09 21.34 -11.58
C VAL A 116 -7.78 21.69 -12.27
N GLU A 117 -7.79 22.57 -13.28
CA GLU A 117 -6.59 22.94 -14.04
C GLU A 117 -5.51 23.59 -13.15
N GLN A 118 -5.91 24.49 -12.25
CA GLN A 118 -4.98 25.10 -11.31
C GLN A 118 -4.44 24.08 -10.31
N THR A 119 -5.28 23.15 -9.86
CA THR A 119 -4.88 22.07 -8.95
C THR A 119 -3.92 21.10 -9.66
N ASP A 120 -4.21 20.71 -10.91
CA ASP A 120 -3.37 19.82 -11.69
C ASP A 120 -1.98 20.43 -11.96
N LYS A 121 -1.91 21.72 -12.26
CA LYS A 121 -0.65 22.45 -12.41
C LYS A 121 0.16 22.47 -11.11
N GLU A 122 -0.52 22.68 -9.99
CA GLU A 122 0.09 22.66 -8.67
C GLU A 122 0.62 21.26 -8.32
N LEU A 123 -0.19 20.22 -8.51
CA LEU A 123 0.22 18.81 -8.30
C LEU A 123 1.39 18.43 -9.20
N GLY A 124 1.35 18.81 -10.48
CA GLY A 124 2.47 18.61 -11.41
C GLY A 124 3.77 19.28 -10.95
N THR A 125 3.65 20.47 -10.35
CA THR A 125 4.80 21.19 -9.77
C THR A 125 5.40 20.45 -8.58
N TYR A 126 4.56 19.95 -7.63
CA TYR A 126 5.06 19.20 -6.48
C TYR A 126 5.64 17.86 -6.90
N LEU A 127 5.01 17.16 -7.84
CA LEU A 127 5.55 15.90 -8.39
C LEU A 127 6.91 16.14 -9.04
N GLY A 128 7.03 17.16 -9.91
CA GLY A 128 8.29 17.51 -10.55
C GLY A 128 9.40 17.82 -9.54
N LYS A 129 9.11 18.62 -8.50
CA LYS A 129 10.07 18.91 -7.42
C LYS A 129 10.45 17.66 -6.63
N THR A 130 9.49 16.77 -6.34
CA THR A 130 9.74 15.51 -5.65
C THR A 130 10.70 14.64 -6.45
N LEU A 131 10.38 14.39 -7.73
CA LEU A 131 11.18 13.54 -8.60
C LEU A 131 12.59 14.12 -8.83
N SER A 132 12.70 15.43 -9.06
CA SER A 132 13.99 16.10 -9.19
C SER A 132 14.85 15.96 -7.92
N SER A 133 14.27 16.19 -6.74
CA SER A 133 14.98 16.09 -5.46
C SER A 133 15.41 14.66 -5.14
N VAL A 134 14.58 13.65 -5.45
CA VAL A 134 14.95 12.24 -5.33
C VAL A 134 16.07 11.90 -6.31
N GLY A 135 15.94 12.33 -7.58
CA GLY A 135 16.97 12.11 -8.60
C GLY A 135 18.32 12.70 -8.21
N GLU A 136 18.34 13.93 -7.65
CA GLU A 136 19.58 14.54 -7.15
C GLU A 136 20.16 13.75 -5.97
N ALA A 137 19.33 13.34 -5.02
CA ALA A 137 19.79 12.55 -3.88
C ALA A 137 20.40 11.20 -4.31
N LEU A 138 19.83 10.53 -5.29
CA LEU A 138 20.28 9.22 -5.78
C LEU A 138 21.51 9.28 -6.71
N LYS A 139 22.04 10.48 -7.04
CA LYS A 139 23.30 10.60 -7.77
C LYS A 139 24.51 10.13 -6.96
N THR A 140 24.39 10.08 -5.64
CA THR A 140 25.43 9.57 -4.75
C THR A 140 25.00 8.25 -4.09
N PRO A 141 25.94 7.34 -3.80
CA PRO A 141 25.63 6.09 -3.11
C PRO A 141 24.97 6.29 -1.73
N GLU A 142 25.33 7.38 -1.04
CA GLU A 142 24.78 7.74 0.27
C GLU A 142 23.31 8.13 0.18
N GLY A 143 22.86 8.59 -0.99
CA GLY A 143 21.46 8.96 -1.21
C GLY A 143 20.48 7.81 -0.99
N ALA A 144 20.81 6.61 -1.43
CA ALA A 144 19.99 5.43 -1.19
C ALA A 144 19.96 5.00 0.30
N MET A 145 20.98 5.39 1.09
CA MET A 145 21.04 5.12 2.52
C MET A 145 20.16 6.07 3.34
N ARG A 146 19.70 7.18 2.76
CA ARG A 146 18.88 8.18 3.44
C ARG A 146 17.45 7.70 3.64
N ASP A 147 16.95 7.78 4.87
CA ASP A 147 15.58 7.35 5.21
C ASP A 147 14.52 8.28 4.60
N ASP A 148 14.81 9.58 4.43
CA ASP A 148 13.89 10.52 3.80
C ASP A 148 13.71 10.25 2.30
N VAL A 149 14.73 9.74 1.62
CA VAL A 149 14.63 9.29 0.21
C VAL A 149 13.76 8.04 0.11
N LEU A 150 13.98 7.03 0.97
CA LEU A 150 13.15 5.82 1.01
C LEU A 150 11.69 6.16 1.34
N ALA A 151 11.46 7.00 2.35
CA ALA A 151 10.13 7.46 2.73
C ALA A 151 9.44 8.22 1.59
N THR A 152 10.18 9.06 0.86
CA THR A 152 9.67 9.80 -0.30
C THR A 152 9.17 8.85 -1.38
N VAL A 153 9.98 7.87 -1.80
CA VAL A 153 9.58 6.92 -2.84
C VAL A 153 8.41 6.04 -2.36
N TRP A 154 8.38 5.69 -1.08
CA TRP A 154 7.24 4.99 -0.48
C TRP A 154 5.95 5.85 -0.49
N ILE A 155 6.03 7.16 -0.19
CA ILE A 155 4.89 8.07 -0.31
C ILE A 155 4.43 8.18 -1.76
N LEU A 156 5.35 8.22 -2.74
CA LEU A 156 4.99 8.21 -4.15
C LEU A 156 4.22 6.95 -4.55
N THR A 157 4.55 5.77 -4.02
CA THR A 157 3.75 4.56 -4.31
C THR A 157 2.33 4.66 -3.76
N ASN A 158 2.15 5.28 -2.59
CA ASN A 158 0.81 5.51 -2.01
C ASN A 158 0.06 6.65 -2.71
N TYR A 159 0.76 7.67 -3.20
CA TYR A 159 0.19 8.72 -4.06
C TYR A 159 -0.45 8.12 -5.32
N GLU A 160 0.19 7.14 -5.94
CA GLU A 160 -0.38 6.45 -7.12
C GLU A 160 -1.68 5.68 -6.79
N LEU A 161 -1.83 5.19 -5.55
CA LEU A 161 -3.11 4.64 -5.08
C LEU A 161 -4.20 5.72 -4.96
N LEU A 162 -3.83 6.91 -4.48
CA LEU A 162 -4.76 8.06 -4.44
C LEU A 162 -5.18 8.48 -5.85
N MET A 163 -4.27 8.45 -6.82
CA MET A 163 -4.55 8.81 -8.21
C MET A 163 -5.33 7.73 -8.98
N GLY A 164 -5.30 6.49 -8.51
CA GLY A 164 -5.90 5.36 -9.23
C GLY A 164 -5.14 5.00 -10.50
N SER A 165 -3.82 5.09 -10.44
CA SER A 165 -2.94 4.89 -11.60
C SER A 165 -2.47 3.44 -11.77
N ILE A 166 -2.77 2.54 -10.84
CA ILE A 166 -2.33 1.14 -10.94
C ILE A 166 -3.08 0.46 -12.08
N ASN A 167 -2.33 0.14 -13.12
CA ASN A 167 -2.80 -0.64 -14.25
C ASN A 167 -1.95 -1.92 -14.37
N ARG A 168 -2.61 -3.07 -14.37
CA ARG A 168 -1.94 -4.38 -14.45
C ARG A 168 -1.25 -4.65 -15.78
N ILE A 169 -1.73 -4.01 -16.84
CA ILE A 169 -1.33 -4.32 -18.23
C ILE A 169 -0.10 -3.51 -18.64
N SER A 170 0.09 -2.31 -18.09
CA SER A 170 1.19 -1.44 -18.52
C SER A 170 2.41 -1.56 -17.61
N PRO A 171 3.56 -2.08 -18.09
CA PRO A 171 4.80 -2.15 -17.31
C PRO A 171 5.40 -0.77 -17.02
N LEU A 172 5.00 0.27 -17.78
CA LEU A 172 5.45 1.67 -17.61
C LEU A 172 4.54 2.47 -16.67
N ASN A 173 3.63 1.80 -15.96
CA ASN A 173 2.78 2.44 -14.97
C ASN A 173 3.64 3.10 -13.87
N PRO A 174 3.38 4.36 -13.47
CA PRO A 174 4.14 5.08 -12.44
C PRO A 174 4.28 4.31 -11.13
N TRP A 175 3.23 3.61 -10.69
CA TRP A 175 3.28 2.77 -9.49
C TRP A 175 4.33 1.66 -9.60
N HIS A 176 4.44 1.00 -10.77
CA HIS A 176 5.48 -0.02 -11.00
C HIS A 176 6.88 0.61 -10.99
N LEU A 177 7.04 1.82 -11.53
CA LEU A 177 8.33 2.52 -11.51
C LEU A 177 8.74 2.87 -10.08
N HIS A 178 7.81 3.38 -9.26
CA HIS A 178 8.11 3.70 -7.86
C HIS A 178 8.39 2.44 -7.03
N THR A 179 7.65 1.34 -7.23
CA THR A 179 7.95 0.08 -6.53
C THR A 179 9.27 -0.55 -6.98
N ASN A 180 9.69 -0.38 -8.25
CA ASN A 180 11.03 -0.72 -8.69
C ASN A 180 12.09 0.16 -8.02
N GLY A 181 11.81 1.46 -7.86
CA GLY A 181 12.68 2.37 -7.12
C GLY A 181 12.87 1.93 -5.67
N LEU A 182 11.78 1.52 -4.99
CA LEU A 182 11.88 0.94 -3.64
C LEU A 182 12.78 -0.29 -3.61
N TYR A 183 12.58 -1.23 -4.53
CA TYR A 183 13.43 -2.41 -4.63
C TYR A 183 14.91 -2.04 -4.84
N SER A 184 15.21 -1.13 -5.78
CA SER A 184 16.59 -0.71 -6.05
C SER A 184 17.25 -0.06 -4.84
N ILE A 185 16.50 0.74 -4.06
CA ILE A 185 17.01 1.34 -2.82
C ILE A 185 17.28 0.23 -1.78
N LEU A 186 16.37 -0.74 -1.60
CA LEU A 186 16.56 -1.84 -0.66
C LEU A 186 17.76 -2.71 -1.04
N GLN A 187 17.91 -3.00 -2.33
CA GLN A 187 19.05 -3.76 -2.86
C GLN A 187 20.38 -3.03 -2.58
N GLN A 188 20.43 -1.71 -2.82
CA GLN A 188 21.62 -0.92 -2.56
C GLN A 188 21.96 -0.79 -1.07
N ARG A 189 20.94 -0.75 -0.19
CA ARG A 189 21.11 -0.78 1.28
C ARG A 189 21.69 -2.10 1.77
N GLY A 190 21.38 -3.19 1.10
CA GLY A 190 21.89 -4.52 1.37
C GLY A 190 21.60 -5.05 2.77
N THR A 191 22.11 -6.25 3.08
CA THR A 191 21.88 -6.94 4.36
C THR A 191 22.55 -6.27 5.56
N ALA A 192 23.62 -5.52 5.35
CA ALA A 192 24.30 -4.82 6.44
C ALA A 192 23.40 -3.80 7.15
N SER A 193 22.50 -3.15 6.41
CA SER A 193 21.50 -2.23 6.96
C SER A 193 20.44 -2.96 7.81
N LEU A 194 20.12 -4.20 7.48
CA LEU A 194 19.09 -4.99 8.15
C LEU A 194 19.55 -5.54 9.52
N ARG A 195 20.84 -5.63 9.74
CA ARG A 195 21.40 -6.06 11.03
C ARG A 195 21.37 -4.98 12.11
N ARG A 196 21.05 -3.72 11.74
CA ARG A 196 20.96 -2.59 12.67
C ARG A 196 19.50 -2.25 12.96
N PRO A 197 19.04 -2.31 14.20
CA PRO A 197 17.64 -2.11 14.58
C PRO A 197 17.02 -0.83 13.99
N GLY A 198 17.65 0.30 14.15
CA GLY A 198 17.13 1.59 13.67
C GLY A 198 17.07 1.74 12.16
N SER A 199 17.82 0.93 11.39
CA SER A 199 17.85 1.00 9.92
C SER A 199 16.78 0.13 9.25
N ARG A 200 16.12 -0.76 10.02
CA ARG A 200 15.08 -1.69 9.51
C ARG A 200 13.68 -1.10 9.45
N MET A 201 13.41 -0.02 10.18
CA MET A 201 12.05 0.52 10.31
C MET A 201 11.39 0.83 8.95
N GLY A 202 12.17 1.30 7.97
CA GLY A 202 11.69 1.58 6.62
C GLY A 202 11.66 0.34 5.69
N PHE A 203 12.30 -0.77 6.08
CA PHE A 203 12.38 -1.96 5.24
C PHE A 203 11.00 -2.57 5.00
N TRP A 204 10.25 -2.89 6.06
CA TRP A 204 8.97 -3.58 5.94
C TRP A 204 7.93 -2.82 5.13
N PRO A 205 7.67 -1.52 5.35
CA PRO A 205 6.75 -0.77 4.51
C PRO A 205 7.14 -0.79 3.03
N ALA A 206 8.43 -0.63 2.73
CA ALA A 206 8.93 -0.63 1.36
C ALA A 206 8.88 -2.02 0.72
N TYR A 207 9.34 -3.05 1.43
CA TYR A 207 9.37 -4.41 0.92
C TYR A 207 7.98 -5.01 0.71
N ASN A 208 7.03 -4.71 1.59
CA ASN A 208 5.64 -5.12 1.41
C ASN A 208 5.05 -4.58 0.09
N MET A 209 5.37 -3.33 -0.31
CA MET A 209 4.96 -2.80 -1.61
C MET A 209 5.58 -3.56 -2.79
N VAL A 210 6.84 -3.97 -2.66
CA VAL A 210 7.51 -4.81 -3.65
C VAL A 210 6.82 -6.18 -3.76
N GLN A 211 6.47 -6.81 -2.63
CA GLN A 211 5.75 -8.09 -2.61
C GLN A 211 4.34 -7.99 -3.21
N VAL A 212 3.59 -6.93 -2.88
CA VAL A 212 2.28 -6.66 -3.51
C VAL A 212 2.41 -6.55 -5.03
N ARG A 213 3.44 -5.85 -5.50
CA ARG A 213 3.71 -5.76 -6.93
C ARG A 213 3.97 -7.14 -7.54
N CYS A 214 4.81 -7.97 -6.92
CA CYS A 214 5.11 -9.31 -7.44
C CYS A 214 3.84 -10.17 -7.55
N LEU A 215 2.99 -10.15 -6.52
CA LEU A 215 1.70 -10.84 -6.53
C LEU A 215 0.76 -10.27 -7.61
N LEU A 216 0.66 -8.94 -7.76
CA LEU A 216 -0.22 -8.29 -8.74
C LEU A 216 0.15 -8.62 -10.18
N THR A 217 1.45 -8.57 -10.48
CA THR A 217 1.99 -8.73 -11.83
C THR A 217 2.46 -10.14 -12.14
N SER A 218 2.29 -11.08 -11.20
CA SER A 218 2.76 -12.46 -11.32
C SER A 218 4.26 -12.55 -11.64
N LEU A 219 5.04 -11.74 -10.93
CA LEU A 219 6.51 -11.78 -10.94
C LEU A 219 7.03 -12.49 -9.70
N GLU A 220 8.22 -13.01 -9.78
CA GLU A 220 8.94 -13.51 -8.61
C GLU A 220 9.35 -12.37 -7.68
N CYS A 221 9.45 -12.65 -6.38
CA CYS A 221 10.05 -11.73 -5.44
C CYS A 221 11.54 -11.54 -5.73
N PRO A 222 12.16 -10.43 -5.28
CA PRO A 222 13.58 -10.21 -5.44
C PRO A 222 14.43 -11.41 -5.01
N PRO A 223 15.48 -11.78 -5.75
CA PRO A 223 16.33 -12.93 -5.41
C PRO A 223 17.02 -12.76 -4.05
N GLU A 224 17.27 -11.51 -3.61
CA GLU A 224 17.85 -11.18 -2.32
C GLU A 224 16.92 -11.42 -1.12
N SER A 225 15.64 -11.68 -1.35
CA SER A 225 14.62 -11.79 -0.30
C SER A 225 14.98 -12.80 0.78
N GLN A 226 15.51 -13.97 0.40
CA GLN A 226 15.91 -15.00 1.33
C GLN A 226 17.13 -14.59 2.17
N GLU A 227 18.08 -13.89 1.56
CA GLU A 227 19.23 -13.34 2.27
C GLU A 227 18.80 -12.26 3.26
N TRP A 228 17.86 -11.38 2.86
CA TRP A 228 17.28 -10.35 3.74
C TRP A 228 16.57 -10.99 4.95
N PHE A 229 15.74 -12.00 4.73
CA PHE A 229 15.05 -12.69 5.83
C PHE A 229 16.04 -13.41 6.76
N ALA A 230 17.07 -14.05 6.21
CA ALA A 230 18.12 -14.69 7.02
C ALA A 230 18.85 -13.65 7.89
N ALA A 231 19.17 -12.47 7.36
CA ALA A 231 19.80 -11.40 8.12
C ALA A 231 18.90 -10.86 9.23
N ILE A 232 17.57 -10.72 8.97
CA ILE A 232 16.60 -10.27 9.96
C ILE A 232 16.40 -11.31 11.05
N ARG A 233 16.29 -12.61 10.70
CA ARG A 233 16.16 -13.70 11.68
C ARG A 233 17.32 -13.77 12.68
N GLN A 234 18.55 -13.39 12.27
CA GLN A 234 19.71 -13.33 13.16
C GLN A 234 19.60 -12.26 14.27
N THR A 235 18.80 -11.23 14.04
CA THR A 235 18.65 -10.06 14.92
C THR A 235 17.19 -9.71 15.13
N LEU A 236 16.32 -10.71 15.21
CA LEU A 236 14.86 -10.56 15.26
C LEU A 236 14.43 -9.69 16.43
N HIS A 237 13.58 -8.70 16.14
CA HIS A 237 12.90 -7.91 17.16
C HIS A 237 11.58 -8.56 17.57
N PRO A 238 11.10 -8.31 18.81
CA PRO A 238 9.74 -8.66 19.18
C PRO A 238 8.76 -8.14 18.11
N GLY A 239 7.88 -9.02 17.62
CA GLY A 239 6.88 -8.67 16.61
C GLY A 239 7.29 -8.82 15.14
N GLU A 240 8.55 -8.83 14.82
CA GLU A 240 9.00 -9.02 13.43
C GLU A 240 8.84 -10.46 12.92
N GLY A 241 8.70 -11.45 13.81
CA GLY A 241 8.57 -12.85 13.43
C GLY A 241 7.46 -13.09 12.41
N LEU A 242 6.27 -12.56 12.66
CA LEU A 242 5.15 -12.68 11.75
C LEU A 242 5.45 -12.02 10.38
N ALA A 243 6.12 -10.87 10.36
CA ALA A 243 6.46 -10.19 9.10
C ALA A 243 7.43 -11.01 8.25
N VAL A 244 8.41 -11.67 8.87
CA VAL A 244 9.36 -12.56 8.19
C VAL A 244 8.63 -13.78 7.61
N GLU A 245 7.81 -14.46 8.41
CA GLU A 245 7.13 -15.69 7.98
C GLU A 245 6.05 -15.41 6.92
N VAL A 246 5.28 -14.33 7.04
CA VAL A 246 4.36 -13.87 6.00
C VAL A 246 5.13 -13.48 4.73
N GLY A 247 6.24 -12.77 4.89
CA GLY A 247 7.09 -12.37 3.76
C GLY A 247 7.66 -13.58 3.00
N ASP A 248 8.14 -14.59 3.70
CA ASP A 248 8.66 -15.83 3.12
C ASP A 248 7.58 -16.64 2.42
N TYR A 249 6.40 -16.74 3.05
CA TYR A 249 5.22 -17.36 2.45
C TYR A 249 4.83 -16.68 1.13
N ILE A 250 4.78 -15.34 1.11
CA ILE A 250 4.46 -14.58 -0.10
C ILE A 250 5.49 -14.82 -1.21
N CYS A 251 6.78 -14.90 -0.88
CA CYS A 251 7.81 -15.20 -1.87
C CYS A 251 7.64 -16.59 -2.51
N LYS A 252 7.36 -17.62 -1.71
CA LYS A 252 7.07 -18.96 -2.21
C LYS A 252 5.83 -18.98 -3.09
N MET A 253 4.77 -18.30 -2.67
CA MET A 253 3.54 -18.21 -3.44
C MET A 253 3.73 -17.45 -4.76
N ALA A 254 4.48 -16.35 -4.76
CA ALA A 254 4.81 -15.58 -5.97
C ALA A 254 5.63 -16.40 -6.98
N HIS A 255 6.59 -17.20 -6.48
CA HIS A 255 7.37 -18.13 -7.30
C HIS A 255 6.46 -19.16 -7.98
N VAL A 256 5.64 -19.86 -7.21
CA VAL A 256 4.71 -20.88 -7.74
C VAL A 256 3.74 -20.26 -8.73
N GLN A 257 3.14 -19.11 -8.38
CA GLN A 257 2.25 -18.39 -9.26
C GLN A 257 2.90 -18.05 -10.61
N LYS A 258 4.12 -17.51 -10.59
CA LYS A 258 4.87 -17.15 -11.82
C LYS A 258 5.11 -18.39 -12.68
N ARG A 259 5.63 -19.46 -12.10
CA ARG A 259 5.97 -20.71 -12.81
C ARG A 259 4.74 -21.35 -13.44
N MET A 260 3.66 -21.53 -12.65
CA MET A 260 2.41 -22.13 -13.17
C MET A 260 1.80 -21.29 -14.29
N LEU A 261 1.73 -19.96 -14.13
CA LEU A 261 1.17 -19.09 -15.16
C LEU A 261 2.01 -19.06 -16.46
N ASP A 262 3.33 -19.14 -16.35
CA ASP A 262 4.18 -19.22 -17.55
C ASP A 262 3.95 -20.52 -18.31
N ILE A 263 3.86 -21.65 -17.62
CA ILE A 263 3.57 -22.97 -18.21
C ILE A 263 2.19 -22.97 -18.88
N ILE A 264 1.15 -22.44 -18.20
CA ILE A 264 -0.21 -22.35 -18.77
C ILE A 264 -0.22 -21.47 -20.02
N ARG A 265 0.43 -20.29 -19.99
CA ARG A 265 0.49 -19.39 -21.15
C ARG A 265 1.23 -19.99 -22.32
N ALA A 266 2.26 -20.78 -22.06
CA ALA A 266 2.99 -21.52 -23.08
C ALA A 266 2.22 -22.74 -23.61
N ARG A 267 1.10 -23.14 -22.98
CA ARG A 267 0.35 -24.38 -23.25
C ARG A 267 1.22 -25.63 -23.23
N ASP A 268 2.19 -25.66 -22.30
CA ASP A 268 3.18 -26.74 -22.17
C ASP A 268 2.65 -27.79 -21.18
N PHE A 269 1.83 -28.72 -21.67
CA PHE A 269 1.20 -29.77 -20.86
C PHE A 269 2.23 -30.74 -20.24
N ASP A 270 3.26 -31.12 -21.00
CA ASP A 270 4.30 -32.04 -20.53
C ASP A 270 5.08 -31.45 -19.35
N ASN A 271 5.49 -30.19 -19.49
CA ASN A 271 6.17 -29.47 -18.43
C ASN A 271 5.24 -29.22 -17.22
N ALA A 272 3.95 -28.99 -17.46
CA ALA A 272 2.97 -28.89 -16.39
C ALA A 272 2.93 -30.19 -15.57
N ALA A 273 2.84 -31.33 -16.23
CA ALA A 273 2.83 -32.62 -15.53
C ALA A 273 4.15 -32.90 -14.79
N LEU A 274 5.28 -32.58 -15.43
CA LEU A 274 6.61 -32.77 -14.83
C LEU A 274 6.80 -31.95 -13.54
N GLN A 275 6.36 -30.68 -13.53
CA GLN A 275 6.57 -29.78 -12.39
C GLN A 275 5.44 -29.84 -11.34
N TYR A 276 4.38 -30.62 -11.56
CA TYR A 276 3.19 -30.65 -10.71
C TYR A 276 3.52 -30.87 -9.23
N TYR A 277 4.16 -31.98 -8.90
CA TYR A 277 4.44 -32.35 -7.52
C TYR A 277 5.38 -31.37 -6.83
N ASP A 278 6.36 -30.83 -7.55
CA ASP A 278 7.31 -29.86 -7.00
C ASP A 278 6.61 -28.54 -6.65
N LEU A 279 5.85 -27.98 -7.60
CA LEU A 279 5.19 -26.70 -7.39
C LEU A 279 4.07 -26.77 -6.33
N VAL A 280 3.24 -27.82 -6.37
CA VAL A 280 2.20 -28.04 -5.36
C VAL A 280 2.83 -28.33 -3.99
N GLY A 281 3.92 -29.11 -3.96
CA GLY A 281 4.67 -29.42 -2.74
C GLY A 281 5.29 -28.20 -2.07
N ILE A 282 5.74 -27.19 -2.83
CA ILE A 282 6.21 -25.90 -2.26
C ILE A 282 5.11 -25.22 -1.46
N VAL A 283 3.88 -25.19 -2.00
CA VAL A 283 2.74 -24.52 -1.34
C VAL A 283 2.33 -25.25 -0.07
N PHE A 284 2.18 -26.57 -0.12
CA PHE A 284 1.80 -27.35 1.07
C PHE A 284 2.85 -27.26 2.18
N LYS A 285 4.13 -27.32 1.84
CA LYS A 285 5.22 -27.10 2.82
C LYS A 285 5.19 -25.70 3.41
N ALA A 286 4.87 -24.69 2.61
CA ALA A 286 4.73 -23.30 3.10
C ALA A 286 3.54 -23.15 4.06
N GLU A 287 2.39 -23.79 3.77
CA GLU A 287 1.22 -23.81 4.64
C GLU A 287 1.49 -24.54 5.96
N ASP A 288 2.10 -25.71 5.91
CA ASP A 288 2.45 -26.49 7.11
C ASP A 288 3.41 -25.72 8.01
N HIS A 289 4.44 -25.12 7.40
CA HIS A 289 5.39 -24.27 8.13
C HIS A 289 4.70 -23.08 8.80
N PHE A 290 3.85 -22.36 8.05
CA PHE A 290 3.13 -21.21 8.59
C PHE A 290 2.15 -21.63 9.68
N THR A 291 1.43 -22.73 9.51
CA THR A 291 0.47 -23.25 10.50
C THR A 291 1.19 -23.64 11.80
N THR A 292 2.35 -24.28 11.72
CA THR A 292 3.17 -24.62 12.88
C THR A 292 3.67 -23.35 13.57
N PHE A 293 4.20 -22.39 12.81
CA PHE A 293 4.64 -21.11 13.35
C PHE A 293 3.49 -20.38 14.05
N ASP A 294 2.32 -20.31 13.43
CA ASP A 294 1.15 -19.58 13.94
C ASP A 294 0.61 -20.19 15.23
N ALA A 295 0.67 -21.51 15.39
CA ALA A 295 0.28 -22.21 16.61
C ALA A 295 1.19 -21.88 17.81
N ASP A 296 2.48 -21.67 17.54
CA ASP A 296 3.48 -21.36 18.56
C ASP A 296 3.67 -19.86 18.80
N TYR A 297 3.14 -19.02 17.90
CA TYR A 297 3.31 -17.58 17.95
C TYR A 297 2.39 -16.94 18.99
N HIS A 298 2.98 -16.48 20.09
CA HIS A 298 2.27 -15.70 21.09
C HIS A 298 2.10 -14.26 20.61
N TYR A 299 0.84 -13.93 20.26
CA TYR A 299 0.49 -12.58 19.79
C TYR A 299 0.78 -11.53 20.86
N ILE A 300 1.80 -10.75 20.64
CA ILE A 300 1.90 -9.42 21.22
C ILE A 300 0.93 -8.57 20.38
N ASP A 301 0.02 -7.87 21.04
CA ASP A 301 -1.03 -7.08 20.38
C ASP A 301 -0.38 -5.96 19.55
N GLU A 302 -0.08 -6.26 18.30
CA GLU A 302 0.63 -5.37 17.41
C GLU A 302 -0.30 -4.82 16.33
N VAL A 303 -0.24 -3.53 16.16
CA VAL A 303 -1.04 -2.78 15.16
C VAL A 303 -0.84 -3.30 13.73
N PHE A 304 0.29 -3.94 13.44
CA PHE A 304 0.60 -4.48 12.11
C PHE A 304 0.12 -5.92 11.89
N ASN A 305 -0.21 -6.68 12.93
CA ASN A 305 -0.65 -8.06 12.78
C ASN A 305 -1.87 -8.23 11.86
N PRO A 306 -2.92 -7.40 11.95
CA PRO A 306 -4.05 -7.49 11.04
C PRO A 306 -3.67 -7.23 9.58
N TYR A 307 -2.76 -6.29 9.33
CA TYR A 307 -2.25 -5.99 7.99
C TYR A 307 -1.50 -7.17 7.38
N LEU A 308 -0.56 -7.75 8.12
CA LEU A 308 0.23 -8.91 7.66
C LEU A 308 -0.66 -10.12 7.40
N ARG A 309 -1.67 -10.36 8.24
CA ARG A 309 -2.65 -11.43 8.02
C ARG A 309 -3.50 -11.20 6.78
N ASN A 310 -3.89 -9.96 6.50
CA ASN A 310 -4.59 -9.62 5.28
C ASN A 310 -3.71 -9.82 4.03
N MET A 311 -2.43 -9.50 4.13
CA MET A 311 -1.45 -9.78 3.08
C MET A 311 -1.32 -11.29 2.81
N LEU A 312 -1.18 -12.10 3.86
CA LEU A 312 -1.15 -13.56 3.78
C LEU A 312 -2.40 -14.12 3.11
N ASN A 313 -3.59 -13.74 3.62
CA ASN A 313 -4.85 -14.24 3.09
C ASN A 313 -5.09 -13.81 1.64
N SER A 314 -4.64 -12.61 1.25
CA SER A 314 -4.69 -12.16 -0.15
C SER A 314 -3.78 -12.99 -1.06
N ALA A 315 -2.58 -13.33 -0.57
CA ALA A 315 -1.67 -14.20 -1.29
C ALA A 315 -2.26 -15.62 -1.44
N ARG A 316 -2.95 -16.12 -0.41
CA ARG A 316 -3.70 -17.39 -0.47
C ARG A 316 -4.83 -17.34 -1.49
N VAL A 317 -5.69 -16.31 -1.45
CA VAL A 317 -6.79 -16.15 -2.41
C VAL A 317 -6.26 -16.22 -3.83
N LYS A 318 -5.22 -15.45 -4.16
CA LYS A 318 -4.68 -15.42 -5.51
C LYS A 318 -3.88 -16.68 -5.85
N GLY A 319 -3.05 -17.14 -4.95
CA GLY A 319 -2.18 -18.31 -5.18
C GLY A 319 -2.97 -19.60 -5.37
N TYR A 320 -3.92 -19.88 -4.49
CA TYR A 320 -4.78 -21.07 -4.63
C TYR A 320 -5.69 -21.01 -5.86
N HIS A 321 -6.10 -19.82 -6.30
CA HIS A 321 -6.77 -19.68 -7.58
C HIS A 321 -5.86 -20.06 -8.76
N VAL A 322 -4.58 -19.69 -8.72
CA VAL A 322 -3.63 -20.09 -9.78
C VAL A 322 -3.38 -21.60 -9.76
N ILE A 323 -3.28 -22.22 -8.58
CA ILE A 323 -3.16 -23.68 -8.46
C ILE A 323 -4.41 -24.38 -9.01
N LEU A 324 -5.60 -23.83 -8.73
CA LEU A 324 -6.86 -24.31 -9.30
C LEU A 324 -6.86 -24.27 -10.83
N THR A 325 -6.44 -23.14 -11.43
CA THR A 325 -6.35 -23.00 -12.89
C THR A 325 -5.29 -23.93 -13.49
N TYR A 326 -4.21 -24.18 -12.77
CA TYR A 326 -3.18 -25.14 -13.17
C TYR A 326 -3.68 -26.59 -13.13
N ALA A 327 -4.44 -26.95 -12.08
CA ALA A 327 -5.08 -28.28 -11.99
C ALA A 327 -6.11 -28.45 -13.11
N ASN A 328 -6.90 -27.41 -13.45
CA ASN A 328 -7.82 -27.44 -14.59
C ASN A 328 -7.07 -27.66 -15.92
N PHE A 329 -5.98 -26.94 -16.12
CA PHE A 329 -5.14 -27.10 -17.31
C PHE A 329 -4.64 -28.53 -17.45
N LEU A 330 -4.16 -29.16 -16.37
CA LEU A 330 -3.70 -30.55 -16.35
C LEU A 330 -4.79 -31.58 -16.67
N THR A 331 -6.08 -31.28 -16.41
CA THR A 331 -7.17 -32.21 -16.79
C THR A 331 -7.32 -32.39 -18.29
N HIS A 332 -6.73 -31.49 -19.10
CA HIS A 332 -6.74 -31.54 -20.55
C HIS A 332 -5.47 -32.14 -21.15
N HIS A 333 -4.57 -32.69 -20.31
CA HIS A 333 -3.37 -33.38 -20.80
C HIS A 333 -3.75 -34.63 -21.55
N PRO A 334 -3.26 -34.86 -22.80
CA PRO A 334 -3.67 -35.98 -23.64
C PRO A 334 -3.46 -37.36 -22.99
N ASP A 335 -2.33 -37.51 -22.30
CA ASP A 335 -1.93 -38.80 -21.69
C ASP A 335 -2.36 -38.92 -20.23
N ALA A 336 -3.00 -37.88 -19.65
CA ALA A 336 -3.46 -37.84 -18.26
C ALA A 336 -2.46 -38.42 -17.24
N PRO A 337 -1.19 -37.93 -17.19
CA PRO A 337 -0.15 -38.52 -16.36
C PRO A 337 -0.38 -38.34 -14.86
N ILE A 338 -1.22 -37.38 -14.48
CA ILE A 338 -1.69 -37.18 -13.11
C ILE A 338 -3.08 -37.76 -12.99
N PRO A 339 -3.36 -38.61 -11.96
CA PRO A 339 -4.69 -39.20 -11.79
C PRO A 339 -5.78 -38.12 -11.66
N LEU A 340 -6.84 -38.24 -12.43
CA LEU A 340 -7.97 -37.29 -12.40
C LEU A 340 -8.57 -37.12 -11.00
N GLN A 341 -8.60 -38.20 -10.20
CA GLN A 341 -9.07 -38.15 -8.82
C GLN A 341 -8.19 -37.25 -7.94
N GLU A 342 -6.86 -37.28 -8.14
CA GLU A 342 -5.92 -36.40 -7.42
C GLU A 342 -6.14 -34.93 -7.79
N LEU A 343 -6.28 -34.64 -9.10
CA LEU A 343 -6.59 -33.29 -9.58
C LEU A 343 -7.92 -32.80 -9.02
N LYS A 344 -8.95 -33.67 -8.93
CA LYS A 344 -10.26 -33.32 -8.35
C LYS A 344 -10.14 -32.95 -6.88
N VAL A 345 -9.40 -33.72 -6.10
CA VAL A 345 -9.14 -33.46 -4.68
C VAL A 345 -8.39 -32.12 -4.51
N LEU A 346 -7.34 -31.89 -5.30
CA LEU A 346 -6.60 -30.62 -5.27
C LEU A 346 -7.49 -29.43 -5.61
N ARG A 347 -8.35 -29.54 -6.64
CA ARG A 347 -9.29 -28.49 -7.04
C ARG A 347 -10.26 -28.14 -5.90
N SER A 348 -10.87 -29.13 -5.27
CA SER A 348 -11.78 -28.93 -4.14
C SER A 348 -11.05 -28.24 -2.97
N HIS A 349 -9.82 -28.66 -2.66
CA HIS A 349 -8.99 -28.02 -1.66
C HIS A 349 -8.70 -26.54 -2.00
N CYS A 350 -8.33 -26.24 -3.25
CA CYS A 350 -8.08 -24.87 -3.70
C CYS A 350 -9.31 -23.98 -3.56
N VAL A 351 -10.48 -24.44 -3.99
CA VAL A 351 -11.74 -23.69 -3.86
C VAL A 351 -12.05 -23.38 -2.39
N TYR A 352 -11.91 -24.38 -1.53
CA TYR A 352 -12.10 -24.20 -0.08
C TYR A 352 -11.13 -23.13 0.46
N ARG A 353 -9.83 -23.24 0.18
CA ARG A 353 -8.81 -22.29 0.66
C ARG A 353 -9.01 -20.87 0.14
N VAL A 354 -9.43 -20.69 -1.12
CA VAL A 354 -9.77 -19.38 -1.67
C VAL A 354 -10.91 -18.74 -0.89
N ARG A 355 -12.01 -19.48 -0.69
CA ARG A 355 -13.22 -18.97 -0.02
C ARG A 355 -13.01 -18.70 1.46
N ASP A 356 -12.29 -19.58 2.16
CA ASP A 356 -11.93 -19.39 3.57
C ASP A 356 -11.02 -18.16 3.75
N SER A 357 -9.99 -18.02 2.93
CA SER A 357 -9.09 -16.86 2.98
C SER A 357 -9.81 -15.56 2.60
N ALA A 358 -10.72 -15.60 1.62
CA ALA A 358 -11.55 -14.44 1.27
C ALA A 358 -12.49 -14.03 2.43
N LYS A 359 -13.07 -15.01 3.13
CA LYS A 359 -13.87 -14.76 4.33
C LYS A 359 -13.06 -14.01 5.40
N LEU A 360 -11.83 -14.48 5.70
CA LEU A 360 -10.94 -13.83 6.68
C LEU A 360 -10.59 -12.40 6.28
N VAL A 361 -10.37 -12.14 4.99
CA VAL A 361 -10.17 -10.75 4.49
C VAL A 361 -11.41 -9.91 4.74
N MET A 362 -12.61 -10.39 4.40
CA MET A 362 -13.84 -9.63 4.58
C MET A 362 -14.18 -9.39 6.05
N GLU A 363 -13.88 -10.33 6.94
CA GLU A 363 -14.00 -10.13 8.40
C GLU A 363 -13.07 -9.02 8.92
N ALA A 364 -11.86 -8.93 8.37
CA ALA A 364 -10.94 -7.85 8.71
C ALA A 364 -11.44 -6.50 8.15
N VAL A 365 -11.99 -6.48 6.93
CA VAL A 365 -12.59 -5.28 6.34
C VAL A 365 -13.72 -4.75 7.24
N ASN A 366 -14.64 -5.61 7.66
CA ASN A 366 -15.77 -5.23 8.50
C ASN A 366 -15.35 -4.67 9.87
N ARG A 367 -14.18 -5.05 10.38
CA ARG A 367 -13.62 -4.51 11.64
C ARG A 367 -12.93 -3.16 11.48
N HIS A 368 -12.34 -2.87 10.33
CA HIS A 368 -11.50 -1.69 10.10
C HIS A 368 -12.15 -0.61 9.23
N LEU A 369 -13.14 -0.98 8.41
CA LEU A 369 -13.87 -0.07 7.56
C LEU A 369 -15.36 -0.11 7.93
N ASP A 370 -15.79 0.83 8.76
CA ASP A 370 -17.20 1.06 9.07
C ASP A 370 -17.66 2.34 8.37
N PRO A 371 -18.39 2.24 7.23
CA PRO A 371 -18.89 3.40 6.50
C PRO A 371 -19.80 4.30 7.35
N ALA A 372 -20.62 3.74 8.24
CA ALA A 372 -21.52 4.50 9.07
C ALA A 372 -20.74 5.33 10.11
N SER A 373 -19.78 4.71 10.78
CA SER A 373 -18.91 5.41 11.72
C SER A 373 -18.09 6.50 11.04
N PHE A 374 -17.55 6.23 9.85
CA PHE A 374 -16.77 7.23 9.11
C PHE A 374 -17.62 8.43 8.70
N ARG A 375 -18.86 8.23 8.21
CA ARG A 375 -19.75 9.34 7.84
C ARG A 375 -20.14 10.22 9.03
N ASN A 376 -20.26 9.62 10.22
CA ASN A 376 -20.56 10.35 11.45
C ASN A 376 -19.33 11.07 12.03
N ASN A 377 -18.13 10.50 11.86
CA ASN A 377 -16.87 11.06 12.39
C ASN A 377 -15.71 10.81 11.43
N PRO A 378 -15.59 11.58 10.34
CA PRO A 378 -14.53 11.42 9.36
C PRO A 378 -13.14 11.56 9.99
N SER A 379 -12.28 10.57 9.81
CA SER A 379 -10.91 10.58 10.31
C SER A 379 -9.91 10.26 9.21
N PRO A 380 -8.83 11.02 9.04
CA PRO A 380 -7.75 10.69 8.11
C PRO A 380 -7.10 9.33 8.40
N ARG A 381 -7.19 8.81 9.62
CA ARG A 381 -6.65 7.51 10.03
C ARG A 381 -7.30 6.36 9.27
N THR A 382 -8.60 6.44 9.01
CA THR A 382 -9.34 5.44 8.23
C THR A 382 -8.77 5.28 6.82
N VAL A 383 -8.12 6.31 6.27
CA VAL A 383 -7.46 6.24 4.95
C VAL A 383 -6.27 5.28 4.96
N PHE A 384 -5.49 5.25 6.04
CA PHE A 384 -4.38 4.30 6.13
C PHE A 384 -4.87 2.86 6.19
N ASP A 385 -5.96 2.59 6.91
CA ASP A 385 -6.59 1.27 6.92
C ASP A 385 -7.13 0.91 5.53
N ALA A 386 -7.74 1.87 4.84
CA ALA A 386 -8.18 1.70 3.46
C ALA A 386 -7.01 1.38 2.49
N LEU A 387 -5.89 2.12 2.58
CA LEU A 387 -4.71 1.86 1.75
C LEU A 387 -4.16 0.45 1.97
N LYS A 388 -4.15 -0.04 3.22
CA LYS A 388 -3.76 -1.42 3.56
C LYS A 388 -4.71 -2.47 2.98
N LEU A 389 -5.98 -2.13 2.79
CA LEU A 389 -7.02 -3.06 2.33
C LEU A 389 -7.24 -3.06 0.81
N ILE A 390 -6.71 -2.10 0.06
CA ILE A 390 -6.87 -2.05 -1.41
C ILE A 390 -6.45 -3.37 -2.08
N TRP A 391 -5.27 -3.90 -1.73
CA TRP A 391 -4.79 -5.14 -2.30
C TRP A 391 -5.62 -6.35 -1.88
N PRO A 392 -5.88 -6.58 -0.58
CA PRO A 392 -6.74 -7.67 -0.13
C PRO A 392 -8.12 -7.67 -0.78
N LEU A 393 -8.80 -6.54 -0.82
CA LEU A 393 -10.09 -6.38 -1.47
C LEU A 393 -10.02 -6.63 -2.98
N THR A 394 -8.96 -6.13 -3.64
CA THR A 394 -8.72 -6.38 -5.05
C THR A 394 -8.57 -7.88 -5.34
N ALA A 395 -7.86 -8.62 -4.50
CA ALA A 395 -7.70 -10.07 -4.65
C ALA A 395 -9.05 -10.79 -4.52
N VAL A 396 -9.86 -10.46 -3.51
CA VAL A 396 -11.20 -11.07 -3.31
C VAL A 396 -12.14 -10.71 -4.46
N TYR A 397 -12.17 -9.44 -4.89
CA TYR A 397 -13.07 -8.97 -5.94
C TYR A 397 -12.79 -9.59 -7.30
N LEU A 398 -11.51 -9.79 -7.64
CA LEU A 398 -11.09 -10.19 -8.99
C LEU A 398 -10.93 -11.69 -9.20
N VAL A 399 -10.81 -12.47 -8.12
CA VAL A 399 -10.62 -13.92 -8.23
C VAL A 399 -11.97 -14.62 -8.43
N PRO A 400 -12.18 -15.30 -9.59
CA PRO A 400 -13.49 -15.87 -9.93
C PRO A 400 -13.96 -17.00 -9.00
N SER A 401 -13.03 -17.67 -8.30
CA SER A 401 -13.34 -18.79 -7.40
C SER A 401 -13.77 -18.38 -5.99
N THR A 402 -13.86 -17.07 -5.69
CA THR A 402 -14.51 -16.56 -4.47
C THR A 402 -16.04 -16.73 -4.58
N LEU A 403 -16.75 -16.65 -3.45
CA LEU A 403 -18.21 -16.59 -3.47
C LEU A 403 -18.70 -15.25 -4.05
N ASN A 404 -19.86 -15.26 -4.71
CA ASN A 404 -20.44 -14.04 -5.28
C ASN A 404 -20.63 -12.97 -4.21
N GLU A 405 -21.15 -13.33 -3.04
CA GLU A 405 -21.36 -12.40 -1.93
C GLU A 405 -20.04 -11.80 -1.42
N GLN A 406 -18.94 -12.58 -1.39
CA GLN A 406 -17.63 -12.09 -1.02
C GLN A 406 -17.10 -11.09 -2.05
N SER A 407 -17.25 -11.41 -3.33
CA SER A 407 -16.83 -10.55 -4.44
C SER A 407 -17.64 -9.24 -4.48
N GLU A 408 -18.95 -9.30 -4.30
CA GLU A 408 -19.84 -8.13 -4.28
C GLU A 408 -19.50 -7.22 -3.10
N ALA A 409 -19.40 -7.75 -1.89
CA ALA A 409 -19.03 -7.01 -0.69
C ALA A 409 -17.62 -6.37 -0.79
N ALA A 410 -16.66 -7.07 -1.42
CA ALA A 410 -15.35 -6.50 -1.71
C ALA A 410 -15.44 -5.34 -2.71
N GLY A 411 -16.29 -5.46 -3.75
CA GLY A 411 -16.56 -4.40 -4.71
C GLY A 411 -17.18 -3.16 -4.07
N GLU A 412 -18.18 -3.36 -3.19
CA GLU A 412 -18.81 -2.26 -2.43
C GLU A 412 -17.80 -1.55 -1.51
N SER A 413 -16.94 -2.31 -0.83
CA SER A 413 -15.87 -1.75 0.01
C SER A 413 -14.86 -0.95 -0.80
N LEU A 414 -14.47 -1.43 -2.00
CA LEU A 414 -13.61 -0.70 -2.92
C LEU A 414 -14.27 0.61 -3.42
N GLN A 415 -15.58 0.58 -3.71
CA GLN A 415 -16.33 1.79 -4.07
C GLN A 415 -16.38 2.81 -2.93
N PHE A 416 -16.62 2.36 -1.68
CA PHE A 416 -16.56 3.21 -0.50
C PHE A 416 -15.18 3.86 -0.33
N ILE A 417 -14.11 3.06 -0.41
CA ILE A 417 -12.72 3.54 -0.32
C ILE A 417 -12.45 4.59 -1.39
N GLY A 418 -12.92 4.37 -2.61
CA GLY A 418 -12.70 5.30 -3.71
C GLY A 418 -13.48 6.60 -3.59
N ARG A 419 -14.76 6.51 -3.25
CA ARG A 419 -15.67 7.66 -3.23
C ARG A 419 -15.59 8.50 -1.96
N GLU A 420 -15.51 7.84 -0.81
CA GLU A 420 -15.63 8.52 0.47
C GLU A 420 -14.27 8.71 1.16
N LEU A 421 -13.29 7.82 0.94
CA LEU A 421 -11.95 7.97 1.52
C LEU A 421 -10.92 8.57 0.55
N GLY A 422 -11.30 8.89 -0.68
CA GLY A 422 -10.46 9.59 -1.64
C GLY A 422 -9.32 8.74 -2.24
N VAL A 423 -9.35 7.40 -2.08
CA VAL A 423 -8.37 6.49 -2.67
C VAL A 423 -8.90 5.98 -4.02
N ARG A 424 -8.70 6.76 -5.08
CA ARG A 424 -9.31 6.53 -6.40
C ARG A 424 -8.99 5.16 -7.01
N GLN A 425 -7.93 4.48 -6.54
CA GLN A 425 -7.64 3.12 -6.98
C GLN A 425 -8.81 2.17 -6.74
N GLY A 426 -9.59 2.35 -5.67
CA GLY A 426 -10.80 1.58 -5.42
C GLY A 426 -11.83 1.64 -6.56
N LEU A 427 -11.92 2.78 -7.27
CA LEU A 427 -12.83 2.99 -8.41
C LEU A 427 -12.30 2.42 -9.73
N LYS A 428 -11.00 2.11 -9.79
CA LYS A 428 -10.33 1.64 -11.02
C LYS A 428 -10.18 0.12 -11.08
N VAL A 429 -10.51 -0.59 -10.00
CA VAL A 429 -10.50 -2.05 -9.99
C VAL A 429 -11.70 -2.56 -10.78
N ASN A 430 -11.43 -3.26 -11.88
CA ASN A 430 -12.47 -3.87 -12.73
C ASN A 430 -12.11 -5.32 -13.06
N LYS A 431 -13.14 -6.13 -13.27
CA LYS A 431 -13.01 -7.51 -13.74
C LYS A 431 -12.73 -7.43 -15.24
N GLY A 432 -11.45 -7.59 -15.61
CA GLY A 432 -11.07 -7.70 -17.02
C GLY A 432 -11.36 -9.10 -17.60
N GLU A 433 -11.21 -9.23 -18.90
CA GLU A 433 -11.24 -10.55 -19.56
C GLU A 433 -10.03 -11.40 -19.13
N SER A 434 -10.24 -12.70 -19.01
CA SER A 434 -9.16 -13.66 -18.76
C SER A 434 -8.18 -13.66 -19.94
N THR A 435 -6.89 -13.64 -19.62
CA THR A 435 -5.81 -13.78 -20.62
C THR A 435 -5.27 -15.20 -20.66
N LEU A 436 -5.87 -16.11 -19.92
CA LEU A 436 -5.47 -17.51 -19.87
C LEU A 436 -6.18 -18.32 -20.96
N PRO A 437 -5.56 -19.42 -21.43
CA PRO A 437 -6.20 -20.31 -22.38
C PRO A 437 -7.45 -20.96 -21.77
N PRO A 438 -8.47 -21.32 -22.59
CA PRO A 438 -9.73 -21.90 -22.11
C PRO A 438 -9.57 -23.15 -21.25
N GLU A 439 -8.54 -23.94 -21.49
CA GLU A 439 -8.21 -25.15 -20.73
C GLU A 439 -7.88 -24.87 -19.25
N ALA A 440 -7.43 -23.65 -18.94
CA ALA A 440 -7.10 -23.22 -17.59
C ALA A 440 -8.29 -22.55 -16.88
N GLU A 441 -9.36 -22.20 -17.60
CA GLU A 441 -10.53 -21.58 -16.99
C GLU A 441 -11.22 -22.54 -16.03
N ALA A 442 -11.74 -21.99 -14.93
CA ALA A 442 -12.45 -22.77 -13.96
C ALA A 442 -13.69 -23.40 -14.62
N PRO A 443 -13.86 -24.71 -14.59
CA PRO A 443 -15.04 -25.34 -15.16
C PRO A 443 -16.31 -24.83 -14.46
N SER A 444 -17.44 -24.85 -15.18
CA SER A 444 -18.77 -24.50 -14.65
C SER A 444 -19.20 -25.32 -13.42
N GLN A 445 -18.45 -26.38 -13.11
CA GLN A 445 -18.66 -27.30 -12.00
C GLN A 445 -18.05 -26.84 -10.66
N LEU A 446 -17.59 -25.61 -10.53
CA LEU A 446 -17.09 -25.08 -9.25
C LEU A 446 -18.10 -25.18 -8.11
N ALA A 447 -19.39 -25.16 -8.42
CA ALA A 447 -20.46 -25.35 -7.44
C ALA A 447 -20.51 -26.77 -6.87
N GLU A 448 -20.18 -27.79 -7.68
CA GLU A 448 -20.11 -29.18 -7.23
C GLU A 448 -18.85 -29.46 -6.40
N ASP A 449 -17.72 -28.85 -6.79
CA ASP A 449 -16.45 -28.94 -6.04
C ASP A 449 -16.55 -28.27 -4.66
N ALA A 450 -17.46 -27.32 -4.48
CA ALA A 450 -17.67 -26.59 -3.23
C ALA A 450 -18.52 -27.35 -2.18
N ALA A 451 -19.22 -28.40 -2.59
CA ALA A 451 -20.03 -29.24 -1.70
C ALA A 451 -19.20 -30.28 -0.93
N PHE A 452 -17.89 -30.35 -1.17
CA PHE A 452 -17.01 -31.27 -0.45
C PHE A 452 -16.65 -30.71 0.93
N ASP A 453 -16.80 -31.56 1.95
CA ASP A 453 -16.25 -31.30 3.29
C ASP A 453 -14.74 -31.01 3.23
N PRO A 454 -14.24 -30.06 4.06
CA PRO A 454 -12.82 -29.74 4.10
C PRO A 454 -12.01 -31.03 4.36
N LEU A 455 -11.05 -31.28 3.47
CA LEU A 455 -10.10 -32.36 3.69
C LEU A 455 -9.44 -32.23 5.08
N PRO A 456 -9.36 -33.31 5.84
CA PRO A 456 -8.54 -33.30 7.05
C PRO A 456 -7.13 -32.87 6.65
N THR A 457 -6.58 -31.98 7.45
CA THR A 457 -5.25 -31.36 7.34
C THR A 457 -4.23 -32.17 6.53
N SER A 458 -3.37 -31.51 5.75
CA SER A 458 -2.32 -31.94 4.82
C SER A 458 -1.61 -33.31 5.02
N ARG A 459 -1.93 -34.05 6.08
CA ARG A 459 -1.36 -35.37 6.39
C ARG A 459 -1.81 -36.51 5.46
N GLY A 460 -2.74 -36.25 4.54
CA GLY A 460 -3.30 -37.27 3.66
C GLY A 460 -2.90 -37.19 2.19
N LEU A 461 -2.10 -36.18 1.78
CA LEU A 461 -1.70 -35.96 0.38
C LEU A 461 -0.20 -36.21 0.12
N MET A 462 0.55 -36.79 1.09
CA MET A 462 1.92 -37.24 0.88
C MET A 462 2.00 -38.78 0.88
#